data_529774f66eaf4cd777d124653c72282b
#
_entry.id   529774f66eaf4cd777d124653c72282b
#
_cell.length_a   1.000
_cell.length_b   1.000
_cell.length_c   1.000
_cell.angle_alpha   90.00
_cell.angle_beta   90.00
_cell.angle_gamma   90.00
#
_symmetry.space_group_name_H-M   'P 1'
#
loop_
_entity.id
_entity.type
_entity.pdbx_description
1 polymer ?
#
loop_
_entity_poly.entity_id
_entity_poly.type
_entity_poly.pdbx_seq_one_letter_code
_entity_poly.pdbx_strand_id
1 'polypeptide(L)'
;MTCAVNPPWEATADRLKSAVERLVAVAHPRLIILFGSRARGDPDVFSDVDLLVVEATVSDRYEEMVRLSRSLRGLLLPVDLLVVSEQEFDRRSETPGTVEHAARREGWVLYAA
;
A
#
# COMPACT_ATOMS: atom_id res chain seq x y z
N MET A 1 -13.61 -14.44 20.08
CA MET A 1 -13.80 -14.25 19.40
C MET A 1 -14.30 -13.98 18.68
N THR A 2 -14.40 -14.00 18.35
CA THR A 2 -14.68 -13.89 17.65
C THR A 2 -15.04 -13.44 16.86
N CYS A 3 -14.91 -13.18 16.55
CA CYS A 3 -15.50 -12.79 15.72
C CYS A 3 -15.84 -13.16 14.60
N ALA A 4 -16.63 -13.35 14.54
CA ALA A 4 -17.20 -13.95 13.36
C ALA A 4 -17.35 -12.98 12.21
N VAL A 5 -17.36 -11.75 12.50
CA VAL A 5 -17.44 -10.73 11.45
C VAL A 5 -16.07 -10.12 11.24
N ASN A 6 -15.42 -10.63 10.23
CA ASN A 6 -14.11 -10.10 9.86
C ASN A 6 -14.26 -9.13 8.72
N PRO A 7 -13.46 -8.07 8.68
CA PRO A 7 -13.41 -7.25 7.47
C PRO A 7 -13.06 -8.14 6.29
N PRO A 8 -13.55 -7.81 5.12
CA PRO A 8 -13.30 -8.64 3.92
C PRO A 8 -11.82 -8.86 3.62
N TRP A 9 -10.97 -7.97 4.06
CA TRP A 9 -9.53 -8.08 3.86
C TRP A 9 -8.83 -8.80 5.02
N GLU A 10 -9.56 -9.21 6.04
CA GLU A 10 -8.94 -9.82 7.22
C GLU A 10 -8.35 -11.19 6.92
N ALA A 11 -8.93 -11.92 5.96
CA ALA A 11 -8.38 -13.20 5.56
C ALA A 11 -6.94 -13.07 5.04
N THR A 12 -6.55 -11.88 4.61
CA THR A 12 -5.21 -11.60 4.12
C THR A 12 -4.40 -10.75 5.08
N ALA A 13 -4.92 -10.49 6.29
CA ALA A 13 -4.29 -9.56 7.24
C ALA A 13 -2.86 -9.96 7.59
N ASP A 14 -2.62 -11.25 7.83
CA ASP A 14 -1.28 -11.72 8.17
C ASP A 14 -0.31 -11.55 7.00
N ARG A 15 -0.79 -11.81 5.79
CA ARG A 15 0.02 -11.63 4.59
C ARG A 15 0.31 -10.16 4.34
N LEU A 16 -0.69 -9.32 4.57
CA LEU A 16 -0.52 -7.88 4.43
C LEU A 16 0.51 -7.35 5.43
N LYS A 17 0.46 -7.83 6.67
CA LYS A 17 1.46 -7.46 7.67
C LYS A 17 2.85 -7.88 7.23
N SER A 18 2.99 -9.09 6.71
CA SER A 18 4.28 -9.57 6.19
C SER A 18 4.75 -8.72 5.02
N ALA A 19 3.83 -8.31 4.13
CA ALA A 19 4.18 -7.46 3.01
C ALA A 19 4.73 -6.12 3.50
N VAL A 20 4.07 -5.51 4.47
CA VAL A 20 4.52 -4.24 5.04
C VAL A 20 5.91 -4.39 5.67
N GLU A 21 6.12 -5.45 6.43
CA GLU A 21 7.42 -5.70 7.07
C GLU A 21 8.53 -5.84 6.03
N ARG A 22 8.26 -6.55 4.94
CA ARG A 22 9.26 -6.69 3.86
C ARG A 22 9.54 -5.37 3.16
N LEU A 23 8.50 -4.60 2.89
CA LEU A 23 8.67 -3.30 2.25
C LEU A 23 9.47 -2.34 3.13
N VAL A 24 9.20 -2.35 4.43
CA VAL A 24 9.96 -1.52 5.38
C VAL A 24 11.42 -1.92 5.40
N ALA A 25 11.70 -3.23 5.41
CA ALA A 25 13.08 -3.71 5.46
C ALA A 25 13.87 -3.35 4.20
N VAL A 26 13.21 -3.36 3.04
CA VAL A 26 13.89 -3.14 1.76
C VAL A 26 13.95 -1.66 1.39
N ALA A 27 12.88 -0.92 1.62
CA ALA A 27 12.74 0.44 1.12
C ALA A 27 12.95 1.53 2.17
N HIS A 28 12.80 1.19 3.45
CA HIS A 28 12.82 2.17 4.54
C HIS A 28 11.92 3.38 4.21
N PRO A 29 10.63 3.12 3.90
CA PRO A 29 9.76 4.18 3.42
C PRO A 29 9.35 5.15 4.52
N ARG A 30 8.83 6.29 4.12
CA ARG A 30 8.23 7.24 5.05
C ARG A 30 6.81 6.85 5.41
N LEU A 31 6.10 6.23 4.48
CA LEU A 31 4.68 5.97 4.63
C LEU A 31 4.27 4.81 3.74
N ILE A 32 3.37 3.96 4.22
CA ILE A 32 2.70 2.94 3.41
C ILE A 32 1.21 3.07 3.68
N ILE A 33 0.43 3.25 2.61
CA ILE A 33 -1.01 3.44 2.71
C ILE A 33 -1.71 2.36 1.89
N LEU A 34 -2.68 1.68 2.53
CA LEU A 34 -3.62 0.82 1.83
C LEU A 34 -4.73 1.70 1.26
N PHE A 35 -4.99 1.60 -0.03
CA PHE A 35 -6.05 2.38 -0.65
C PHE A 35 -6.87 1.50 -1.61
N GLY A 36 -7.79 2.11 -2.35
CA GLY A 36 -8.64 1.38 -3.28
C GLY A 36 -9.81 0.69 -2.62
N SER A 37 -10.39 -0.30 -3.31
CA SER A 37 -11.64 -0.93 -2.88
C SER A 37 -11.54 -1.60 -1.51
N ARG A 38 -10.39 -2.22 -1.20
CA ARG A 38 -10.23 -2.87 0.09
C ARG A 38 -10.20 -1.88 1.24
N ALA A 39 -9.61 -0.71 1.03
CA ALA A 39 -9.59 0.34 2.04
C ALA A 39 -10.97 0.91 2.30
N ARG A 40 -11.82 0.94 1.28
CA ARG A 40 -13.19 1.43 1.42
C ARG A 40 -14.15 0.41 2.02
N GLY A 41 -13.67 -0.81 2.30
CA GLY A 41 -14.52 -1.86 2.83
C GLY A 41 -15.50 -2.43 1.81
N ASP A 42 -15.21 -2.26 0.53
CA ASP A 42 -16.05 -2.70 -0.57
C ASP A 42 -15.30 -3.82 -1.31
N PRO A 43 -15.23 -5.02 -0.73
CA PRO A 43 -14.32 -6.03 -1.23
C PRO A 43 -14.93 -6.81 -2.35
N ASP A 44 -14.26 -6.78 -3.44
CA ASP A 44 -14.30 -7.87 -4.38
C ASP A 44 -13.18 -8.82 -3.90
N VAL A 45 -13.53 -10.08 -3.65
CA VAL A 45 -12.53 -11.06 -3.18
C VAL A 45 -11.38 -11.24 -4.16
N PHE A 46 -11.58 -10.83 -5.41
CA PHE A 46 -10.55 -10.94 -6.42
C PHE A 46 -9.78 -9.62 -6.63
N SER A 47 -10.12 -8.59 -5.88
CA SER A 47 -9.42 -7.31 -6.01
C SER A 47 -8.01 -7.42 -5.47
N ASP A 48 -7.06 -6.79 -6.18
CA ASP A 48 -5.70 -6.67 -5.69
C ASP A 48 -5.68 -5.77 -4.46
N VAL A 49 -4.64 -5.95 -3.67
CA VAL A 49 -4.35 -5.04 -2.56
C VAL A 49 -3.57 -3.87 -3.14
N ASP A 50 -4.10 -2.67 -3.02
CA ASP A 50 -3.46 -1.46 -3.53
C ASP A 50 -2.66 -0.79 -2.43
N LEU A 51 -1.34 -0.73 -2.61
CA LEU A 51 -0.45 -0.10 -1.63
C LEU A 51 0.29 1.07 -2.27
N LEU A 52 0.26 2.19 -1.59
CA LEU A 52 1.06 3.36 -1.95
C LEU A 52 2.24 3.42 -1.00
N VAL A 53 3.45 3.39 -1.55
CA VAL A 53 4.69 3.47 -0.79
C VAL A 53 5.32 4.83 -1.05
N VAL A 54 5.48 5.62 0.01
CA VAL A 54 6.09 6.94 -0.07
C VAL A 54 7.51 6.84 0.49
N GLU A 55 8.49 7.15 -0.36
CA GLU A 55 9.90 7.13 0.02
C GLU A 55 10.46 8.55 0.04
N ALA A 56 11.53 8.76 0.78
CA ALA A 56 12.13 10.09 0.87
C ALA A 56 12.50 10.62 -0.52
N THR A 57 13.12 9.78 -1.34
CA THR A 57 13.48 10.11 -2.72
C THR A 57 13.28 8.89 -3.59
N VAL A 58 12.92 9.11 -4.84
CA VAL A 58 12.78 8.03 -5.83
C VAL A 58 13.45 8.50 -7.12
N SER A 59 14.52 7.83 -7.49
CA SER A 59 15.26 8.19 -8.69
C SER A 59 14.64 7.57 -9.95
N ASP A 60 14.16 6.33 -9.85
CA ASP A 60 13.50 5.63 -10.95
C ASP A 60 12.31 4.87 -10.39
N ARG A 61 11.13 5.38 -10.66
CA ARG A 61 9.90 4.80 -10.11
C ARG A 61 9.68 3.36 -10.58
N TYR A 62 9.92 3.10 -11.85
CA TYR A 62 9.67 1.77 -12.40
C TYR A 62 10.61 0.74 -11.77
N GLU A 63 11.90 1.06 -11.71
CA GLU A 63 12.87 0.16 -11.10
C GLU A 63 12.56 -0.10 -9.63
N GLU A 64 12.15 0.94 -8.93
CA GLU A 64 11.81 0.80 -7.52
C GLU A 64 10.57 -0.08 -7.35
N MET A 65 9.55 0.10 -8.18
CA MET A 65 8.36 -0.75 -8.13
C MET A 65 8.71 -2.20 -8.39
N VAL A 66 9.59 -2.47 -9.35
CA VAL A 66 10.04 -3.83 -9.64
C VAL A 66 10.81 -4.42 -8.45
N ARG A 67 11.71 -3.64 -7.87
CA ARG A 67 12.50 -4.07 -6.72
C ARG A 67 11.60 -4.43 -5.54
N LEU A 68 10.64 -3.57 -5.23
CA LEU A 68 9.74 -3.82 -4.12
C LEU A 68 8.78 -4.98 -4.41
N SER A 69 8.30 -5.11 -5.63
CA SER A 69 7.46 -6.24 -6.01
C SER A 69 8.19 -7.57 -5.83
N ARG A 70 9.46 -7.60 -6.15
CA ARG A 70 10.27 -8.81 -5.95
C ARG A 70 10.39 -9.19 -4.48
N SER A 71 10.42 -8.21 -3.60
CA SER A 71 10.53 -8.48 -2.17
C SER A 71 9.27 -9.16 -1.62
N LEU A 72 8.17 -9.09 -2.35
CA LEU A 72 6.90 -9.68 -1.93
C LEU A 72 6.66 -11.07 -2.48
N ARG A 73 7.63 -11.65 -3.21
CA ARG A 73 7.48 -13.01 -3.75
C ARG A 73 7.23 -14.01 -2.65
N GLY A 74 6.36 -14.95 -2.95
CA GLY A 74 6.05 -16.06 -2.04
C GLY A 74 4.96 -15.76 -1.05
N LEU A 75 4.49 -14.53 -0.96
CA LEU A 75 3.41 -14.18 -0.03
C LEU A 75 2.05 -14.62 -0.52
N LEU A 76 1.91 -14.94 -1.80
CA LEU A 76 0.62 -15.31 -2.40
C LEU A 76 -0.44 -14.23 -2.18
N LEU A 77 -0.01 -12.99 -2.21
CA LEU A 77 -0.88 -11.84 -2.04
C LEU A 77 -0.77 -10.98 -3.29
N PRO A 78 -1.84 -10.82 -4.08
CA PRO A 78 -1.78 -9.94 -5.23
C PRO A 78 -1.74 -8.49 -4.77
N VAL A 79 -0.61 -7.86 -4.98
CA VAL A 79 -0.38 -6.48 -4.55
C VAL A 79 -0.08 -5.63 -5.76
N ASP A 80 -0.79 -4.51 -5.85
CA ASP A 80 -0.52 -3.48 -6.84
C ASP A 80 0.21 -2.34 -6.11
N LEU A 81 1.48 -2.15 -6.44
CA LEU A 81 2.32 -1.17 -5.77
C LEU A 81 2.42 0.11 -6.58
N LEU A 82 2.23 1.23 -5.91
CA LEU A 82 2.54 2.53 -6.45
C LEU A 82 3.60 3.18 -5.56
N VAL A 83 4.68 3.66 -6.16
CA VAL A 83 5.79 4.27 -5.43
C VAL A 83 5.91 5.73 -5.81
N VAL A 84 5.99 6.60 -4.81
CA VAL A 84 6.18 8.03 -5.04
C VAL A 84 7.18 8.59 -4.03
N SER A 85 7.80 9.72 -4.37
CA SER A 85 8.63 10.43 -3.42
C SER A 85 7.77 11.22 -2.44
N GLU A 86 8.34 11.54 -1.30
CA GLU A 86 7.66 12.35 -0.29
C GLU A 86 7.22 13.69 -0.86
N GLN A 87 8.09 14.34 -1.63
CA GLN A 87 7.78 15.62 -2.23
C GLN A 87 6.60 15.52 -3.21
N GLU A 88 6.61 14.48 -4.04
CA GLU A 88 5.53 14.28 -4.99
C GLU A 88 4.23 13.92 -4.28
N PHE A 89 4.31 13.11 -3.24
CA PHE A 89 3.12 12.76 -2.46
C PHE A 89 2.50 14.01 -1.82
N ASP A 90 3.30 14.86 -1.20
CA ASP A 90 2.80 16.08 -0.57
C ASP A 90 2.10 16.98 -1.59
N ARG A 91 2.70 17.14 -2.75
CA ARG A 91 2.15 17.99 -3.80
C ARG A 91 0.86 17.42 -4.38
N ARG A 92 0.89 16.15 -4.75
CA ARG A 92 -0.24 15.52 -5.45
C ARG A 92 -1.39 15.16 -4.51
N SER A 93 -1.10 14.93 -3.24
CA SER A 93 -2.15 14.59 -2.28
C SER A 93 -3.14 15.74 -2.05
N GLU A 94 -2.75 16.96 -2.41
CA GLU A 94 -3.63 18.13 -2.31
C GLU A 94 -4.44 18.36 -3.61
N THR A 95 -4.17 17.59 -4.65
CA THR A 95 -4.81 17.78 -5.95
C THR A 95 -5.90 16.73 -6.14
N PRO A 96 -7.19 17.14 -6.15
CA PRO A 96 -8.28 16.18 -6.38
C PRO A 96 -8.10 15.48 -7.72
N GLY A 97 -8.49 14.21 -7.77
CA GLY A 97 -8.38 13.39 -8.95
C GLY A 97 -7.10 12.59 -9.06
N THR A 98 -6.15 12.78 -8.16
CA THR A 98 -4.94 11.98 -8.14
C THR A 98 -5.11 10.78 -7.21
N VAL A 99 -4.31 9.71 -7.45
CA VAL A 99 -4.28 8.54 -6.57
C VAL A 99 -3.81 8.94 -5.18
N GLU A 100 -2.83 9.83 -5.11
CA GLU A 100 -2.28 10.30 -3.84
C GLU A 100 -3.32 11.02 -3.01
N HIS A 101 -4.17 11.81 -3.65
CA HIS A 101 -5.26 12.49 -2.96
C HIS A 101 -6.27 11.49 -2.39
N ALA A 102 -6.67 10.52 -3.19
CA ALA A 102 -7.60 9.47 -2.74
C ALA A 102 -6.99 8.65 -1.61
N ALA A 103 -5.73 8.29 -1.72
CA ALA A 103 -5.06 7.52 -0.68
C ALA A 103 -5.00 8.28 0.64
N ARG A 104 -4.73 9.58 0.59
CA ARG A 104 -4.66 10.39 1.79
C ARG A 104 -6.01 10.54 2.47
N ARG A 105 -7.09 10.66 1.70
CA ARG A 105 -8.42 10.89 2.24
C ARG A 105 -9.12 9.62 2.68
N GLU A 106 -8.96 8.54 1.92
CA GLU A 106 -9.75 7.32 2.11
C GLU A 106 -8.89 6.12 2.53
N GLY A 107 -7.58 6.26 2.47
CA GLY A 107 -6.68 5.15 2.73
C GLY A 107 -6.46 4.89 4.21
N TRP A 108 -5.84 3.74 4.47
CA TRP A 108 -5.43 3.34 5.81
C TRP A 108 -3.92 3.35 5.87
N VAL A 109 -3.37 4.11 6.80
CA VAL A 109 -1.92 4.14 7.02
C VAL A 109 -1.51 2.85 7.71
N LEU A 110 -0.71 2.05 7.02
CA LEU A 110 -0.21 0.79 7.56
C LEU A 110 1.15 0.96 8.21
N TYR A 111 1.90 1.96 7.82
CA TYR A 111 3.21 2.25 8.36
C TYR A 111 3.54 3.73 8.18
N ALA A 112 4.11 4.33 9.22
CA ALA A 112 4.61 5.71 9.17
C ALA A 112 5.91 5.76 9.96
N ALA A 113 6.95 6.25 9.31
CA ALA A 113 8.27 6.40 9.95
C ALA A 113 8.31 7.58 10.90
#